data_610ecd4038c50a86d5274f2c8b645195
#
_entry.id   610ecd4038c50a86d5274f2c8b645195
#
_cell.length_a   1.000
_cell.length_b   1.000
_cell.length_c   1.000
_cell.angle_alpha   90.00
_cell.angle_beta   90.00
_cell.angle_gamma   90.00
#
_symmetry.space_group_name_H-M   'P 1'
#
loop_
_entity.id
_entity.type
_entity.pdbx_description
1 polymer ?
#
loop_
_entity_poly.entity_id
_entity_poly.type
_entity_poly.pdbx_seq_one_letter_code
_entity_poly.pdbx_strand_id
1 'polypeptide(L)'
;LKKYLDEGSLIRESRGIYSFADSINDEFVLLQSRCKKGVFSYGTALYFHGLSDRFPQMVSMTVPKTYNVFYLKEELFHVEFHRIKPSLWSIGMMEMVSPQGGKIIVYDRERCICDMIRSRKQTDPQVFSQAVKGYFASKERDNIRLMEYAKKFHIEEKVQEYMEIL
;
A
#
# COMPACT_ATOMS: atom_id res chain seq x y z
N LEU A 1 4.68 -25.97 20.05
CA LEU A 1 3.62 -25.35 19.25
C LEU A 1 2.27 -26.04 19.53
N LYS A 2 2.16 -27.36 19.31
CA LYS A 2 0.93 -28.13 19.51
C LYS A 2 0.35 -27.94 20.92
N LYS A 3 1.18 -27.99 21.96
CA LYS A 3 0.79 -27.77 23.36
C LYS A 3 0.06 -26.43 23.55
N TYR A 4 0.60 -25.33 23.01
CA TYR A 4 0.00 -23.99 23.14
C TYR A 4 -1.29 -23.81 22.32
N LEU A 5 -1.45 -24.55 21.22
CA LEU A 5 -2.69 -24.60 20.46
C LEU A 5 -3.78 -25.38 21.22
N ASP A 6 -3.40 -26.50 21.81
CA ASP A 6 -4.31 -27.36 22.59
C ASP A 6 -4.76 -26.66 23.91
N GLU A 7 -3.89 -25.82 24.49
CA GLU A 7 -4.19 -24.99 25.67
C GLU A 7 -4.96 -23.70 25.34
N GLY A 8 -5.21 -23.41 24.06
CA GLY A 8 -5.91 -22.20 23.63
C GLY A 8 -5.12 -20.91 23.76
N SER A 9 -3.83 -20.99 24.14
CA SER A 9 -2.94 -19.81 24.27
C SER A 9 -2.48 -19.26 22.91
N LEU A 10 -2.53 -20.11 21.87
CA LEU A 10 -2.22 -19.73 20.49
C LEU A 10 -3.41 -20.07 19.59
N ILE A 11 -3.73 -19.15 18.70
CA ILE A 11 -4.72 -19.33 17.64
C ILE A 11 -3.96 -19.46 16.30
N ARG A 12 -4.35 -20.43 15.49
CA ARG A 12 -3.82 -20.58 14.14
C ARG A 12 -4.62 -19.72 13.17
N GLU A 13 -4.03 -18.63 12.69
CA GLU A 13 -4.66 -17.71 11.74
C GLU A 13 -4.62 -18.24 10.29
N SER A 14 -3.49 -18.87 9.93
CA SER A 14 -3.33 -19.53 8.64
C SER A 14 -2.15 -20.50 8.67
N ARG A 15 -1.83 -21.14 7.53
CA ARG A 15 -0.71 -22.09 7.44
C ARG A 15 0.61 -21.40 7.79
N GLY A 16 1.17 -21.76 8.97
CA GLY A 16 2.43 -21.23 9.47
C GLY A 16 2.34 -19.89 10.21
N ILE A 17 1.13 -19.34 10.39
CA ILE A 17 0.91 -18.09 11.11
C ILE A 17 0.05 -18.38 12.35
N TYR A 18 0.55 -17.94 13.50
CA TYR A 18 -0.06 -18.13 14.81
C TYR A 18 -0.06 -16.81 15.57
N SER A 19 -1.12 -16.54 16.33
CA SER A 19 -1.24 -15.41 17.23
C SER A 19 -1.50 -15.86 18.65
N PHE A 20 -1.15 -15.05 19.63
CA PHE A 20 -1.62 -15.28 21.00
C PHE A 20 -3.11 -14.96 21.10
N ALA A 21 -3.87 -15.78 21.84
CA ALA A 21 -5.32 -15.61 22.00
C ALA A 21 -5.74 -14.23 22.50
N ASP A 22 -4.88 -13.57 23.30
CA ASP A 22 -5.11 -12.24 23.87
C ASP A 22 -4.43 -11.11 23.08
N SER A 23 -3.80 -11.40 21.93
CA SER A 23 -3.15 -10.37 21.12
C SER A 23 -4.15 -9.70 20.18
N ILE A 24 -4.06 -8.38 20.06
CA ILE A 24 -4.71 -7.65 18.97
C ILE A 24 -3.99 -8.08 17.69
N ASN A 25 -4.68 -8.83 16.84
CA ASN A 25 -4.13 -9.25 15.55
C ASN A 25 -3.98 -8.05 14.63
N ASP A 26 -2.76 -7.80 14.19
CA ASP A 26 -2.50 -6.80 13.16
C ASP A 26 -3.00 -7.32 11.81
N GLU A 27 -4.18 -6.85 11.39
CA GLU A 27 -4.81 -7.28 10.14
C GLU A 27 -3.94 -6.99 8.91
N PHE A 28 -3.16 -5.90 8.92
CA PHE A 28 -2.29 -5.55 7.79
C PHE A 28 -1.10 -6.51 7.70
N VAL A 29 -0.51 -6.90 8.83
CA VAL A 29 0.53 -7.93 8.87
C VAL A 29 -0.03 -9.27 8.39
N LEU A 30 -1.25 -9.65 8.83
CA LEU A 30 -1.90 -10.88 8.37
C LEU A 30 -2.17 -10.85 6.86
N LEU A 31 -2.72 -9.76 6.33
CA LEU A 31 -2.96 -9.60 4.90
C LEU A 31 -1.66 -9.74 4.10
N GLN A 32 -0.60 -9.07 4.52
CA GLN A 32 0.69 -9.13 3.83
C GLN A 32 1.34 -10.51 3.93
N SER A 33 1.18 -11.22 5.04
CA SER A 33 1.66 -12.59 5.20
C SER A 33 1.01 -13.58 4.24
N ARG A 34 -0.27 -13.36 3.91
CA ARG A 34 -1.02 -14.14 2.92
C ARG A 34 -0.64 -13.75 1.50
N CYS A 35 -0.43 -12.46 1.25
CA CYS A 35 0.01 -11.93 -0.04
C CYS A 35 1.47 -11.48 0.03
N LYS A 36 2.41 -12.42 0.02
CA LYS A 36 3.85 -12.16 0.23
C LYS A 36 4.48 -11.18 -0.77
N LYS A 37 3.89 -11.01 -1.95
CA LYS A 37 4.30 -10.03 -2.96
C LYS A 37 3.39 -8.80 -3.00
N GLY A 38 2.47 -8.69 -2.04
CA GLY A 38 1.61 -7.52 -1.91
C GLY A 38 2.34 -6.37 -1.26
N VAL A 39 2.22 -5.18 -1.84
CA VAL A 39 2.68 -3.92 -1.28
C VAL A 39 1.45 -3.05 -1.08
N PHE A 40 1.23 -2.53 0.12
CA PHE A 40 0.13 -1.60 0.35
C PHE A 40 0.31 -0.36 -0.52
N SER A 41 -0.74 0.07 -1.20
CA SER A 41 -0.68 1.05 -2.27
C SER A 41 -1.94 1.90 -2.36
N TYR A 42 -1.98 2.85 -3.29
CA TYR A 42 -3.13 3.70 -3.57
C TYR A 42 -3.76 4.29 -2.30
N GLY A 43 -5.09 4.20 -2.15
CA GLY A 43 -5.82 4.78 -1.03
C GLY A 43 -5.34 4.32 0.34
N THR A 44 -4.93 3.06 0.47
CA THR A 44 -4.40 2.52 1.73
C THR A 44 -3.04 3.13 2.09
N ALA A 45 -2.13 3.23 1.13
CA ALA A 45 -0.84 3.87 1.34
C ALA A 45 -0.98 5.37 1.60
N LEU A 46 -1.89 6.06 0.88
CA LEU A 46 -2.19 7.47 1.14
C LEU A 46 -2.66 7.69 2.58
N TYR A 47 -3.53 6.83 3.08
CA TYR A 47 -3.99 6.89 4.46
C TYR A 47 -2.84 6.70 5.46
N PHE A 48 -2.00 5.68 5.27
CA PHE A 48 -0.85 5.44 6.13
C PHE A 48 0.15 6.62 6.17
N HIS A 49 0.30 7.31 5.05
CA HIS A 49 1.17 8.50 4.96
C HIS A 49 0.49 9.81 5.39
N GLY A 50 -0.77 9.79 5.83
CA GLY A 50 -1.52 10.98 6.18
C GLY A 50 -1.83 11.89 4.99
N LEU A 51 -1.78 11.35 3.76
CA LEU A 51 -2.13 12.05 2.52
C LEU A 51 -3.63 11.92 2.18
N SER A 52 -4.37 11.12 2.92
CA SER A 52 -5.83 11.02 2.91
C SER A 52 -6.33 10.85 4.35
N ASP A 53 -7.40 11.52 4.70
CA ASP A 53 -8.07 11.41 6.00
C ASP A 53 -9.08 10.26 6.04
N ARG A 54 -9.37 9.66 4.88
CA ARG A 54 -10.32 8.55 4.75
C ARG A 54 -9.59 7.23 4.56
N PHE A 55 -9.88 6.26 5.44
CA PHE A 55 -9.51 4.88 5.15
C PHE A 55 -10.39 4.37 3.99
N PRO A 56 -9.81 3.77 2.95
CA PRO A 56 -10.57 3.29 1.80
C PRO A 56 -11.44 2.09 2.18
N GLN A 57 -12.59 1.93 1.49
CA GLN A 57 -13.50 0.80 1.70
C GLN A 57 -12.84 -0.55 1.38
N MET A 58 -11.94 -0.56 0.42
CA MET A 58 -11.15 -1.72 0.02
C MET A 58 -9.68 -1.46 0.33
N VAL A 59 -9.02 -2.41 0.95
CA VAL A 59 -7.57 -2.35 1.12
C VAL A 59 -6.89 -2.54 -0.23
N SER A 60 -6.05 -1.58 -0.64
CA SER A 60 -5.35 -1.65 -1.92
C SER A 60 -3.96 -2.24 -1.75
N MET A 61 -3.67 -3.28 -2.54
CA MET A 61 -2.34 -3.90 -2.62
C MET A 61 -1.89 -4.01 -4.08
N THR A 62 -0.63 -3.66 -4.34
CA THR A 62 -0.01 -3.84 -5.67
C THR A 62 0.89 -5.06 -5.68
N VAL A 63 0.75 -5.88 -6.71
CA VAL A 63 1.54 -7.10 -6.95
C VAL A 63 2.16 -7.07 -8.34
N PRO A 64 3.28 -7.78 -8.58
CA PRO A 64 3.80 -7.95 -9.93
C PRO A 64 2.83 -8.77 -10.78
N LYS A 65 2.73 -8.46 -12.09
CA LYS A 65 1.83 -9.17 -13.04
C LYS A 65 2.06 -10.68 -13.08
N THR A 66 3.27 -11.13 -12.75
CA THR A 66 3.66 -12.54 -12.71
C THR A 66 3.16 -13.26 -11.45
N TYR A 67 2.68 -12.53 -10.43
CA TYR A 67 2.18 -13.12 -9.20
C TYR A 67 0.70 -13.49 -9.35
N ASN A 68 0.38 -14.76 -9.07
CA ASN A 68 -1.00 -15.23 -9.16
C ASN A 68 -1.77 -14.88 -7.88
N VAL A 69 -2.82 -14.08 -8.02
CA VAL A 69 -3.72 -13.66 -6.93
C VAL A 69 -5.12 -14.30 -7.03
N PHE A 70 -5.32 -15.24 -7.94
CA PHE A 70 -6.65 -15.81 -8.20
C PHE A 70 -7.29 -16.37 -6.92
N TYR A 71 -6.58 -17.22 -6.21
CA TYR A 71 -7.08 -17.79 -4.96
C TYR A 71 -7.20 -16.76 -3.82
N LEU A 72 -6.32 -15.75 -3.82
CA LEU A 72 -6.36 -14.70 -2.81
C LEU A 72 -7.59 -13.78 -2.96
N LYS A 73 -8.09 -13.59 -4.17
CA LYS A 73 -9.27 -12.74 -4.42
C LYS A 73 -10.55 -13.28 -3.79
N GLU A 74 -10.70 -14.60 -3.76
CA GLU A 74 -11.85 -15.24 -3.12
C GLU A 74 -11.76 -15.17 -1.59
N GLU A 75 -10.57 -15.37 -1.05
CA GLU A 75 -10.31 -15.33 0.39
C GLU A 75 -10.28 -13.89 0.93
N LEU A 76 -9.68 -12.97 0.17
CA LEU A 76 -9.48 -11.57 0.54
C LEU A 76 -10.39 -10.66 -0.27
N PHE A 77 -11.71 -10.89 -0.21
CA PHE A 77 -12.71 -10.14 -1.00
C PHE A 77 -12.73 -8.63 -0.69
N HIS A 78 -12.19 -8.20 0.45
CA HIS A 78 -12.05 -6.80 0.86
C HIS A 78 -10.72 -6.17 0.39
N VAL A 79 -9.91 -6.89 -0.40
CA VAL A 79 -8.64 -6.40 -0.95
C VAL A 79 -8.75 -6.19 -2.45
N GLU A 80 -8.41 -5.00 -2.90
CA GLU A 80 -8.26 -4.66 -4.30
C GLU A 80 -6.80 -4.87 -4.74
N PHE A 81 -6.60 -5.78 -5.69
CA PHE A 81 -5.26 -6.09 -6.23
C PHE A 81 -4.98 -5.31 -7.51
N HIS A 82 -3.99 -4.43 -7.45
CA HIS A 82 -3.43 -3.74 -8.60
C HIS A 82 -2.25 -4.55 -9.14
N ARG A 83 -2.10 -4.64 -10.47
CA ARG A 83 -1.05 -5.43 -11.11
C ARG A 83 -0.14 -4.55 -11.94
N ILE A 84 1.17 -4.66 -11.73
CA ILE A 84 2.18 -3.85 -12.41
C ILE A 84 3.30 -4.72 -12.98
N LYS A 85 4.04 -4.18 -13.96
CA LYS A 85 5.25 -4.85 -14.50
C LYS A 85 6.24 -5.13 -13.37
N PRO A 86 6.89 -6.32 -13.33
CA PRO A 86 7.86 -6.66 -12.28
C PRO A 86 8.97 -5.62 -12.09
N SER A 87 9.46 -5.03 -13.19
CA SER A 87 10.49 -3.97 -13.16
C SER A 87 10.07 -2.67 -12.47
N LEU A 88 8.77 -2.43 -12.34
CA LEU A 88 8.21 -1.24 -11.70
C LEU A 88 7.66 -1.53 -10.30
N TRP A 89 7.53 -2.81 -9.95
CA TRP A 89 6.90 -3.24 -8.70
C TRP A 89 7.70 -2.84 -7.46
N SER A 90 9.03 -2.96 -7.51
CA SER A 90 9.91 -2.66 -6.36
C SER A 90 10.19 -1.17 -6.15
N ILE A 91 9.80 -0.31 -7.12
CA ILE A 91 10.07 1.13 -7.04
C ILE A 91 9.23 1.75 -5.92
N GLY A 92 9.88 2.39 -4.96
CA GLY A 92 9.25 3.10 -3.85
C GLY A 92 8.76 2.20 -2.72
N MET A 93 9.19 0.93 -2.63
CA MET A 93 8.89 0.08 -1.48
C MET A 93 9.64 0.56 -0.24
N MET A 94 8.94 0.61 0.89
CA MET A 94 9.52 0.88 2.19
C MET A 94 8.87 0.03 3.29
N GLU A 95 9.60 -0.22 4.36
CA GLU A 95 9.06 -0.79 5.59
C GLU A 95 8.40 0.34 6.41
N MET A 96 7.22 0.07 6.94
CA MET A 96 6.48 0.99 7.80
C MET A 96 5.88 0.22 8.97
N VAL A 97 5.65 0.91 10.08
CA VAL A 97 4.89 0.37 11.20
C VAL A 97 3.41 0.61 10.94
N SER A 98 2.61 -0.45 11.00
CA SER A 98 1.15 -0.37 10.85
C SER A 98 0.51 0.40 12.02
N PRO A 99 -0.75 0.81 11.91
CA PRO A 99 -1.48 1.41 13.04
C PRO A 99 -1.56 0.51 14.28
N GLN A 100 -1.42 -0.81 14.12
CA GLN A 100 -1.46 -1.81 15.21
C GLN A 100 -0.05 -2.21 15.70
N GLY A 101 1.01 -1.62 15.15
CA GLY A 101 2.39 -1.76 15.61
C GLY A 101 3.24 -2.81 14.90
N GLY A 102 2.67 -3.53 13.94
CA GLY A 102 3.41 -4.54 13.16
C GLY A 102 4.16 -3.92 11.98
N LYS A 103 5.12 -4.66 11.44
CA LYS A 103 5.89 -4.24 10.27
C LYS A 103 5.18 -4.65 8.99
N ILE A 104 5.02 -3.69 8.09
CA ILE A 104 4.39 -3.86 6.77
C ILE A 104 5.24 -3.22 5.67
N ILE A 105 5.05 -3.68 4.44
CA ILE A 105 5.64 -3.07 3.26
C ILE A 105 4.60 -2.22 2.54
N VAL A 106 4.92 -0.97 2.33
CA VAL A 106 4.06 0.03 1.71
C VAL A 106 4.85 0.80 0.65
N TYR A 107 4.18 1.39 -0.33
CA TYR A 107 4.85 2.34 -1.21
C TYR A 107 5.07 3.67 -0.50
N ASP A 108 6.21 4.32 -0.76
CA ASP A 108 6.54 5.64 -0.24
C ASP A 108 5.63 6.74 -0.82
N ARG A 109 5.72 7.94 -0.27
CA ARG A 109 4.88 9.08 -0.63
C ARG A 109 5.02 9.47 -2.10
N GLU A 110 6.24 9.50 -2.62
CA GLU A 110 6.55 9.86 -4.01
C GLU A 110 5.95 8.84 -4.98
N ARG A 111 6.05 7.56 -4.65
CA ARG A 111 5.41 6.51 -5.43
C ARG A 111 3.88 6.63 -5.39
N CYS A 112 3.30 6.91 -4.24
CA CYS A 112 1.85 7.12 -4.11
C CYS A 112 1.38 8.26 -5.01
N ILE A 113 2.11 9.38 -5.05
CA ILE A 113 1.75 10.51 -5.93
C ILE A 113 1.88 10.14 -7.40
N CYS A 114 2.93 9.43 -7.80
CA CYS A 114 3.04 8.90 -9.16
C CYS A 114 1.83 8.01 -9.54
N ASP A 115 1.44 7.10 -8.65
CA ASP A 115 0.30 6.21 -8.89
C ASP A 115 -1.03 7.00 -8.96
N MET A 116 -1.22 8.03 -8.13
CA MET A 116 -2.38 8.93 -8.21
C MET A 116 -2.45 9.66 -9.55
N ILE A 117 -1.35 10.25 -10.01
CA ILE A 117 -1.30 10.97 -11.29
C ILE A 117 -1.58 10.01 -12.47
N ARG A 118 -1.03 8.79 -12.43
CA ARG A 118 -1.29 7.77 -13.46
C ARG A 118 -2.74 7.30 -13.49
N SER A 119 -3.35 7.14 -12.33
CA SER A 119 -4.73 6.66 -12.19
C SER A 119 -5.76 7.80 -12.04
N ARG A 120 -5.42 9.03 -12.41
CA ARG A 120 -6.24 10.23 -12.22
C ARG A 120 -7.70 10.06 -12.64
N LYS A 121 -7.94 9.38 -13.75
CA LYS A 121 -9.28 9.17 -14.30
C LYS A 121 -10.14 8.16 -13.51
N GLN A 122 -9.50 7.26 -12.77
CA GLN A 122 -10.15 6.22 -11.96
C GLN A 122 -10.19 6.58 -10.47
N THR A 123 -9.49 7.63 -10.07
CA THR A 123 -9.40 8.07 -8.67
C THR A 123 -10.48 9.09 -8.35
N ASP A 124 -11.10 8.96 -7.18
CA ASP A 124 -12.03 9.96 -6.65
C ASP A 124 -11.38 11.35 -6.66
N PRO A 125 -12.05 12.38 -7.23
CA PRO A 125 -11.47 13.72 -7.36
C PRO A 125 -11.07 14.36 -6.02
N GLN A 126 -11.80 14.08 -4.94
CA GLN A 126 -11.51 14.65 -3.62
C GLN A 126 -10.26 13.99 -3.03
N VAL A 127 -10.17 12.65 -3.08
CA VAL A 127 -8.98 11.90 -2.64
C VAL A 127 -7.75 12.32 -3.42
N PHE A 128 -7.88 12.45 -4.75
CA PHE A 128 -6.78 12.93 -5.59
C PHE A 128 -6.31 14.33 -5.18
N SER A 129 -7.25 15.28 -5.08
CA SER A 129 -6.94 16.67 -4.73
C SER A 129 -6.28 16.77 -3.34
N GLN A 130 -6.82 16.06 -2.36
CA GLN A 130 -6.27 16.02 -1.02
C GLN A 130 -4.84 15.47 -1.00
N ALA A 131 -4.63 14.33 -1.63
CA ALA A 131 -3.32 13.67 -1.66
C ALA A 131 -2.25 14.53 -2.35
N VAL A 132 -2.56 15.04 -3.54
CA VAL A 132 -1.59 15.81 -4.34
C VAL A 132 -1.28 17.17 -3.68
N LYS A 133 -2.30 17.91 -3.24
CA LYS A 133 -2.08 19.17 -2.52
C LYS A 133 -1.36 18.95 -1.19
N GLY A 134 -1.75 17.93 -0.43
CA GLY A 134 -1.10 17.60 0.84
C GLY A 134 0.38 17.24 0.67
N TYR A 135 0.71 16.49 -0.38
CA TYR A 135 2.11 16.18 -0.69
C TYR A 135 2.93 17.43 -1.04
N PHE A 136 2.45 18.25 -1.99
CA PHE A 136 3.19 19.44 -2.42
C PHE A 136 3.28 20.54 -1.34
N ALA A 137 2.34 20.60 -0.40
CA ALA A 137 2.41 21.47 0.76
C ALA A 137 3.35 20.95 1.86
N SER A 138 3.73 19.68 1.83
CA SER A 138 4.56 19.05 2.86
C SER A 138 6.03 19.50 2.74
N LYS A 139 6.67 19.74 3.87
CA LYS A 139 8.12 19.97 3.96
C LYS A 139 8.93 18.68 3.75
N GLU A 140 8.29 17.53 3.88
CA GLU A 140 8.92 16.20 3.73
C GLU A 140 8.91 15.69 2.29
N ARG A 141 8.40 16.49 1.33
CA ARG A 141 8.39 16.12 -0.09
C ARG A 141 9.81 15.99 -0.64
N ASP A 142 10.04 14.96 -1.43
CA ASP A 142 11.29 14.76 -2.17
C ASP A 142 11.02 14.89 -3.67
N ASN A 143 11.17 16.11 -4.19
CA ASN A 143 10.93 16.41 -5.60
C ASN A 143 11.91 15.69 -6.53
N ILE A 144 13.13 15.40 -6.08
CA ILE A 144 14.14 14.69 -6.87
C ILE A 144 13.68 13.25 -7.06
N ARG A 145 13.34 12.57 -5.98
CA ARG A 145 12.81 11.20 -6.00
C ARG A 145 11.51 11.10 -6.78
N LEU A 146 10.59 12.07 -6.60
CA LEU A 146 9.35 12.13 -7.35
C LEU A 146 9.61 12.14 -8.86
N MET A 147 10.54 13.00 -9.33
CA MET A 147 10.89 13.09 -10.75
C MET A 147 11.63 11.85 -11.26
N GLU A 148 12.46 11.21 -10.44
CA GLU A 148 13.09 9.93 -10.79
C GLU A 148 12.05 8.83 -11.03
N TYR A 149 11.03 8.76 -10.17
CA TYR A 149 9.92 7.81 -10.35
C TYR A 149 9.07 8.19 -11.55
N ALA A 150 8.75 9.49 -11.72
CA ALA A 150 7.99 9.97 -12.87
C ALA A 150 8.62 9.54 -14.21
N LYS A 151 9.94 9.63 -14.35
CA LYS A 151 10.68 9.13 -15.53
C LYS A 151 10.46 7.64 -15.75
N LYS A 152 10.58 6.82 -14.71
CA LYS A 152 10.36 5.36 -14.81
C LYS A 152 8.92 5.00 -15.19
N PHE A 153 7.97 5.85 -14.82
CA PHE A 153 6.53 5.68 -15.14
C PHE A 153 6.09 6.41 -16.41
N HIS A 154 6.99 7.16 -17.08
CA HIS A 154 6.70 7.99 -18.28
C HIS A 154 5.57 8.99 -18.05
N ILE A 155 5.65 9.73 -16.94
CA ILE A 155 4.69 10.77 -16.54
C ILE A 155 5.36 12.08 -16.12
N GLU A 156 6.60 12.34 -16.54
CA GLU A 156 7.38 13.50 -16.14
C GLU A 156 6.64 14.82 -16.40
N GLU A 157 6.11 14.99 -17.60
CA GLU A 157 5.38 16.19 -17.99
C GLU A 157 4.20 16.47 -17.05
N LYS A 158 3.41 15.42 -16.74
CA LYS A 158 2.27 15.55 -15.83
C LYS A 158 2.70 15.92 -14.41
N VAL A 159 3.76 15.31 -13.90
CA VAL A 159 4.29 15.63 -12.57
C VAL A 159 4.79 17.07 -12.53
N GLN A 160 5.48 17.50 -13.59
CA GLN A 160 6.00 18.86 -13.70
C GLN A 160 4.86 19.90 -13.72
N GLU A 161 3.77 19.65 -14.45
CA GLU A 161 2.57 20.51 -14.42
C GLU A 161 2.06 20.72 -13.00
N TYR A 162 1.96 19.66 -12.18
CA TYR A 162 1.54 19.78 -10.78
C TYR A 162 2.56 20.53 -9.91
N MET A 163 3.84 20.36 -10.15
CA MET A 163 4.90 21.08 -9.43
C MET A 163 4.89 22.59 -9.72
N GLU A 164 4.46 23.01 -10.90
CA GLU A 164 4.38 24.41 -11.30
C GLU A 164 3.11 25.11 -10.77
N ILE A 165 2.03 24.35 -10.55
CA ILE A 165 0.73 24.89 -10.14
C ILE A 165 0.57 24.91 -8.60
N LEU A 166 1.22 24.02 -7.89
CA LEU A 166 1.07 23.79 -6.44
C LEU A 166 2.34 24.12 -5.66
#